data_5b195ece4fbd25e92b9ec625d873b7c2
#
_entry.id   5b195ece4fbd25e92b9ec625d873b7c2
#
_cell.length_a   1.000
_cell.length_b   1.000
_cell.length_c   1.000
_cell.angle_alpha   90.00
_cell.angle_beta   90.00
_cell.angle_gamma   90.00
#
_symmetry.space_group_name_H-M   'P 1'
#
loop_
_entity.id
_entity.type
_entity.pdbx_description
1 polymer ?
#
loop_
_entity_poly.entity_id
_entity_poly.type
_entity_poly.pdbx_seq_one_letter_code
_entity_poly.pdbx_strand_id
1 'polypeptide(L)'
;MRAALLAATTSALLLAPAPVAAAGASAAPTVRCPRVPVPAMSRPPRPSPPPAVPAQRVVGGAGLDTAGLVVPAGAPAPPGVSATSWLVADLDSGQVLGGCGPHEYGTPASVQKLLLAATMLPRLDPKETVTVTDEDMDIEPGSSAVGLVAGGRYTIETIWLGLLLNSGNEAANALARLGGGTDSAAGVRAMNEHAHHLGALQTHAVTPSGLDGAGQFTSAYDLALIARACFAEPTFRRYALTEQTSIPAQPAQRTKGFDIQNENQLIYRYPGALGGKTGFTDLARHTYVGAAERGGRRLVVTLLGAESAPKRGWEQGAALLDWGFTVPRDASVGRLVEPGELTATPSAAPSALAAPGAPRPAAASGPGHSGSGWLWVVTAVSGAGVLALMGGLLWRRRRRLP
;
A
#
# COMPACT_ATOMS: atom_id res chain seq x y z
N MET A 1 -20.56 -38.11 -85.53
CA MET A 1 -19.35 -37.51 -84.93
C MET A 1 -19.81 -36.59 -83.83
N ARG A 2 -19.70 -37.00 -82.56
CA ARG A 2 -20.04 -36.20 -81.38
C ARG A 2 -18.76 -36.18 -80.53
N ALA A 3 -18.15 -35.03 -80.35
CA ALA A 3 -16.98 -34.84 -79.52
C ALA A 3 -17.43 -34.58 -78.08
N ALA A 4 -16.93 -35.37 -77.11
CA ALA A 4 -17.14 -35.18 -75.69
C ALA A 4 -16.00 -34.35 -75.12
N LEU A 5 -16.31 -33.16 -74.52
CA LEU A 5 -15.36 -32.38 -73.71
C LEU A 5 -15.34 -32.98 -72.27
N LEU A 6 -14.17 -33.42 -71.84
CA LEU A 6 -13.90 -33.69 -70.41
C LEU A 6 -13.49 -32.37 -69.72
N ALA A 7 -14.23 -31.95 -68.76
CA ALA A 7 -13.88 -30.88 -67.84
C ALA A 7 -13.17 -31.48 -66.61
N ALA A 8 -11.89 -31.15 -66.43
CA ALA A 8 -11.11 -31.51 -65.23
C ALA A 8 -11.31 -30.45 -64.15
N THR A 9 -11.95 -30.83 -63.05
CA THR A 9 -12.10 -30.01 -61.83
C THR A 9 -10.89 -30.23 -60.88
N THR A 10 -10.04 -29.25 -60.76
CA THR A 10 -8.95 -29.26 -59.75
C THR A 10 -9.53 -28.76 -58.42
N SER A 11 -9.64 -29.66 -57.42
CA SER A 11 -9.98 -29.34 -56.04
C SER A 11 -8.75 -28.86 -55.31
N ALA A 12 -8.70 -27.57 -54.97
CA ALA A 12 -7.67 -27.03 -54.10
C ALA A 12 -8.02 -27.35 -52.62
N LEU A 13 -7.22 -28.18 -51.99
CA LEU A 13 -7.28 -28.43 -50.54
C LEU A 13 -6.71 -27.21 -49.80
N LEU A 14 -7.54 -26.43 -49.15
CA LEU A 14 -7.13 -25.41 -48.19
C LEU A 14 -6.75 -26.09 -46.85
N LEU A 15 -5.45 -26.20 -46.57
CA LEU A 15 -4.97 -26.55 -45.23
C LEU A 15 -5.17 -25.36 -44.31
N ALA A 16 -6.13 -25.46 -43.39
CA ALA A 16 -6.28 -24.51 -42.28
C ALA A 16 -5.14 -24.75 -41.25
N PRO A 17 -4.46 -23.70 -40.75
CA PRO A 17 -3.47 -23.86 -39.70
C PRO A 17 -4.16 -24.34 -38.42
N ALA A 18 -3.64 -25.43 -37.83
CA ALA A 18 -4.08 -25.94 -36.56
C ALA A 18 -3.82 -24.88 -35.45
N PRO A 19 -4.74 -24.67 -34.48
CA PRO A 19 -4.48 -23.79 -33.36
C PRO A 19 -3.32 -24.36 -32.54
N VAL A 20 -2.24 -23.58 -32.39
CA VAL A 20 -1.17 -23.83 -31.43
C VAL A 20 -1.80 -23.68 -30.02
N ALA A 21 -2.01 -24.82 -29.36
CA ALA A 21 -2.40 -24.82 -27.95
C ALA A 21 -1.27 -24.14 -27.16
N ALA A 22 -1.59 -22.99 -26.54
CA ALA A 22 -0.70 -22.36 -25.59
C ALA A 22 -0.46 -23.37 -24.46
N ALA A 23 0.78 -23.84 -24.36
CA ALA A 23 1.22 -24.68 -23.24
C ALA A 23 1.02 -23.88 -21.98
N GLY A 24 0.02 -24.25 -21.17
CA GLY A 24 -0.21 -23.67 -19.86
C GLY A 24 1.09 -23.79 -19.05
N ALA A 25 1.66 -22.66 -18.65
CA ALA A 25 2.80 -22.65 -17.75
C ALA A 25 2.38 -23.40 -16.47
N SER A 26 2.97 -24.57 -16.24
CA SER A 26 2.78 -25.34 -15.01
C SER A 26 3.27 -24.46 -13.86
N ALA A 27 2.36 -24.07 -12.95
CA ALA A 27 2.72 -23.32 -11.78
C ALA A 27 3.79 -24.10 -10.98
N ALA A 28 4.89 -23.46 -10.65
CA ALA A 28 5.93 -24.07 -9.83
C ALA A 28 5.32 -24.53 -8.48
N PRO A 29 5.77 -25.67 -7.93
CA PRO A 29 5.23 -26.19 -6.68
C PRO A 29 5.42 -25.17 -5.56
N THR A 30 4.32 -24.82 -4.86
CA THR A 30 4.34 -23.87 -3.74
C THR A 30 5.08 -24.48 -2.55
N VAL A 31 6.17 -23.85 -2.13
CA VAL A 31 6.93 -24.23 -0.93
C VAL A 31 6.12 -23.87 0.32
N ARG A 32 5.93 -24.82 1.23
CA ARG A 32 5.17 -24.59 2.47
C ARG A 32 5.91 -23.65 3.40
N CYS A 33 5.18 -22.71 3.98
CA CYS A 33 5.70 -21.83 5.03
C CYS A 33 5.99 -22.61 6.32
N PRO A 34 7.14 -22.38 6.99
CA PRO A 34 7.40 -22.93 8.32
C PRO A 34 6.36 -22.39 9.32
N ARG A 35 5.71 -23.30 10.04
CA ARG A 35 4.67 -22.93 11.02
C ARG A 35 4.95 -23.54 12.37
N VAL A 36 4.58 -22.82 13.42
CA VAL A 36 4.51 -23.37 14.78
C VAL A 36 3.09 -23.90 15.03
N PRO A 37 2.95 -25.01 15.79
CA PRO A 37 1.65 -25.45 16.25
C PRO A 37 0.98 -24.36 17.09
N VAL A 38 -0.31 -24.15 16.87
CA VAL A 38 -1.13 -23.22 17.67
C VAL A 38 -2.22 -24.01 18.38
N PRO A 39 -2.63 -23.59 19.59
CA PRO A 39 -3.76 -24.20 20.27
C PRO A 39 -5.01 -24.17 19.39
N ALA A 40 -5.82 -25.23 19.48
CA ALA A 40 -7.12 -25.24 18.82
C ALA A 40 -8.02 -24.19 19.51
N MET A 41 -8.52 -23.25 18.71
CA MET A 41 -9.42 -22.20 19.18
C MET A 41 -10.53 -21.98 18.16
N SER A 42 -11.72 -21.66 18.65
CA SER A 42 -12.80 -21.20 17.80
C SER A 42 -12.41 -19.85 17.18
N ARG A 43 -12.61 -19.71 15.89
CA ARG A 43 -12.32 -18.46 15.16
C ARG A 43 -13.53 -18.08 14.34
N PRO A 44 -13.87 -16.80 14.24
CA PRO A 44 -14.86 -16.37 13.28
C PRO A 44 -14.38 -16.68 11.86
N PRO A 45 -15.30 -16.87 10.90
CA PRO A 45 -14.95 -17.01 9.50
C PRO A 45 -14.16 -15.79 9.03
N ARG A 46 -13.10 -16.02 8.25
CA ARG A 46 -12.36 -14.91 7.66
C ARG A 46 -13.23 -14.20 6.61
N PRO A 47 -13.15 -12.88 6.52
CA PRO A 47 -13.78 -12.15 5.42
C PRO A 47 -13.29 -12.70 4.06
N SER A 48 -14.21 -12.82 3.11
CA SER A 48 -13.84 -13.19 1.74
C SER A 48 -12.98 -12.07 1.13
N PRO A 49 -11.77 -12.36 0.66
CA PRO A 49 -10.94 -11.35 0.03
C PRO A 49 -11.53 -10.94 -1.33
N PRO A 50 -11.17 -9.75 -1.83
CA PRO A 50 -11.49 -9.39 -3.20
C PRO A 50 -10.85 -10.39 -4.18
N PRO A 51 -11.37 -10.48 -5.43
CA PRO A 51 -10.75 -11.30 -6.46
C PRO A 51 -9.27 -10.92 -6.65
N ALA A 52 -8.42 -11.93 -6.78
CA ALA A 52 -6.99 -11.70 -7.03
C ALA A 52 -6.78 -11.03 -8.40
N VAL A 53 -5.98 -9.98 -8.42
CA VAL A 53 -5.56 -9.30 -9.65
C VAL A 53 -4.12 -9.72 -9.96
N PRO A 54 -3.87 -10.51 -11.03
CA PRO A 54 -2.54 -11.05 -11.30
C PRO A 54 -1.43 -9.99 -11.37
N ALA A 55 -1.72 -8.82 -11.96
CA ALA A 55 -0.76 -7.72 -12.05
C ALA A 55 -0.33 -7.17 -10.68
N GLN A 56 -1.19 -7.23 -9.66
CA GLN A 56 -0.85 -6.79 -8.31
C GLN A 56 0.05 -7.80 -7.58
N ARG A 57 -0.07 -9.09 -7.90
CA ARG A 57 0.69 -10.16 -7.25
C ARG A 57 2.16 -10.20 -7.66
N VAL A 58 2.50 -9.61 -8.80
CA VAL A 58 3.89 -9.52 -9.30
C VAL A 58 4.56 -8.18 -8.99
N VAL A 59 3.89 -7.29 -8.29
CA VAL A 59 4.48 -6.02 -7.84
C VAL A 59 5.71 -6.31 -6.96
N GLY A 60 6.81 -5.67 -7.27
CA GLY A 60 8.09 -5.89 -6.58
C GLY A 60 8.88 -7.10 -7.07
N GLY A 61 8.32 -7.92 -7.96
CA GLY A 61 9.01 -9.05 -8.60
C GLY A 61 8.16 -10.30 -8.73
N ALA A 62 8.28 -11.00 -9.85
CA ALA A 62 7.51 -12.22 -10.13
C ALA A 62 7.73 -13.33 -9.08
N GLY A 63 8.89 -13.35 -8.40
CA GLY A 63 9.17 -14.32 -7.33
C GLY A 63 8.28 -14.14 -6.09
N LEU A 64 7.62 -12.98 -5.95
CA LEU A 64 6.71 -12.69 -4.84
C LEU A 64 5.27 -13.21 -5.08
N ASP A 65 4.93 -13.62 -6.31
CA ASP A 65 3.64 -14.24 -6.64
C ASP A 65 3.57 -15.69 -6.17
N THR A 66 3.47 -15.86 -4.87
CA THR A 66 3.32 -17.17 -4.23
C THR A 66 2.45 -17.08 -2.98
N ALA A 67 1.63 -18.10 -2.74
CA ALA A 67 0.94 -18.28 -1.47
C ALA A 67 1.83 -18.96 -0.41
N GLY A 68 3.03 -19.38 -0.79
CA GLY A 68 3.98 -20.11 0.05
C GLY A 68 5.19 -19.29 0.44
N LEU A 69 6.23 -20.04 0.85
CA LEU A 69 7.52 -19.49 1.24
C LEU A 69 8.34 -19.08 0.02
N VAL A 70 8.89 -17.89 0.07
CA VAL A 70 9.92 -17.41 -0.84
C VAL A 70 11.10 -16.85 -0.05
N VAL A 71 12.29 -17.38 -0.33
CA VAL A 71 13.56 -16.93 0.26
C VAL A 71 14.67 -17.02 -0.80
N PRO A 72 15.75 -16.23 -0.71
CA PRO A 72 16.87 -16.33 -1.63
C PRO A 72 17.51 -17.73 -1.61
N ALA A 73 18.01 -18.18 -2.75
CA ALA A 73 18.75 -19.43 -2.83
C ALA A 73 19.96 -19.41 -1.86
N GLY A 74 20.12 -20.46 -1.08
CA GLY A 74 21.20 -20.56 -0.08
C GLY A 74 20.99 -19.77 1.21
N ALA A 75 19.91 -19.01 1.34
CA ALA A 75 19.59 -18.35 2.60
C ALA A 75 19.24 -19.37 3.70
N PRO A 76 19.56 -19.10 4.98
CA PRO A 76 19.11 -19.94 6.09
C PRO A 76 17.58 -20.09 6.07
N ALA A 77 17.07 -21.21 6.57
CA ALA A 77 15.63 -21.41 6.71
C ALA A 77 15.08 -20.41 7.73
N PRO A 78 13.97 -19.70 7.44
CA PRO A 78 13.33 -18.80 8.40
C PRO A 78 12.68 -19.60 9.54
N PRO A 79 12.49 -18.95 10.72
CA PRO A 79 11.81 -19.58 11.84
C PRO A 79 10.34 -19.87 11.50
N GLY A 80 9.77 -20.89 12.14
CA GLY A 80 8.33 -21.10 12.13
C GLY A 80 7.61 -20.00 12.91
N VAL A 81 6.54 -19.49 12.34
CA VAL A 81 5.63 -18.51 12.97
C VAL A 81 4.18 -18.96 12.82
N SER A 82 3.28 -18.42 13.61
CA SER A 82 1.85 -18.71 13.47
C SER A 82 1.14 -17.82 12.45
N ALA A 83 1.79 -16.73 12.05
CA ALA A 83 1.27 -15.78 11.05
C ALA A 83 0.88 -16.47 9.74
N THR A 84 -0.25 -16.08 9.14
CA THR A 84 -0.72 -16.64 7.87
C THR A 84 0.06 -16.13 6.68
N SER A 85 0.47 -14.87 6.73
CA SER A 85 1.41 -14.27 5.80
C SER A 85 2.39 -13.34 6.52
N TRP A 86 3.59 -13.19 5.96
CA TRP A 86 4.62 -12.32 6.50
C TRP A 86 5.65 -11.94 5.43
N LEU A 87 6.37 -10.87 5.69
CA LEU A 87 7.47 -10.42 4.83
C LEU A 87 8.55 -9.76 5.69
N VAL A 88 9.81 -9.91 5.28
CA VAL A 88 10.97 -9.17 5.80
C VAL A 88 11.62 -8.41 4.66
N ALA A 89 11.84 -7.10 4.84
CA ALA A 89 12.48 -6.25 3.86
C ALA A 89 13.49 -5.30 4.51
N ASP A 90 14.40 -4.82 3.71
CA ASP A 90 15.36 -3.79 4.05
C ASP A 90 14.75 -2.41 3.78
N LEU A 91 14.68 -1.57 4.80
CA LEU A 91 14.06 -0.24 4.73
C LEU A 91 14.83 0.73 3.83
N ASP A 92 16.14 0.59 3.74
CA ASP A 92 17.01 1.50 3.00
C ASP A 92 17.06 1.14 1.51
N SER A 93 17.41 -0.10 1.20
CA SER A 93 17.54 -0.56 -0.17
C SER A 93 16.20 -0.94 -0.82
N GLY A 94 15.17 -1.21 -0.01
CA GLY A 94 13.91 -1.74 -0.46
C GLY A 94 13.96 -3.24 -0.83
N GLN A 95 15.08 -3.93 -0.64
CA GLN A 95 15.19 -5.36 -0.96
C GLN A 95 14.26 -6.19 -0.08
N VAL A 96 13.50 -7.11 -0.69
CA VAL A 96 12.70 -8.11 0.02
C VAL A 96 13.56 -9.33 0.27
N LEU A 97 13.84 -9.61 1.55
CA LEU A 97 14.71 -10.69 1.99
C LEU A 97 14.01 -12.05 2.00
N GLY A 98 12.68 -12.04 2.08
CA GLY A 98 11.86 -13.23 2.02
C GLY A 98 10.48 -12.99 2.61
N GLY A 99 9.61 -13.96 2.39
CA GLY A 99 8.21 -13.88 2.85
C GLY A 99 7.47 -15.21 2.75
N CYS A 100 6.29 -15.22 3.28
CA CYS A 100 5.30 -16.29 3.15
C CYS A 100 3.99 -15.67 2.70
N GLY A 101 3.51 -16.00 1.49
CA GLY A 101 2.33 -15.38 0.93
C GLY A 101 2.40 -13.86 0.91
N PRO A 102 3.44 -13.23 0.31
CA PRO A 102 3.64 -11.79 0.40
C PRO A 102 2.44 -10.97 -0.05
N HIS A 103 1.76 -11.43 -1.08
CA HIS A 103 0.61 -10.82 -1.72
C HIS A 103 -0.74 -11.49 -1.36
N GLU A 104 -0.76 -12.32 -0.31
CA GLU A 104 -2.03 -12.85 0.19
C GLU A 104 -2.78 -11.78 0.98
N TYR A 105 -4.05 -11.61 0.67
CA TYR A 105 -4.92 -10.67 1.40
C TYR A 105 -5.08 -11.05 2.86
N GLY A 106 -5.03 -10.07 3.72
CA GLY A 106 -5.33 -10.20 5.14
C GLY A 106 -6.04 -8.96 5.68
N THR A 107 -6.73 -9.12 6.79
CA THR A 107 -7.36 -8.02 7.51
C THR A 107 -6.30 -7.32 8.36
N PRO A 108 -6.15 -5.97 8.25
CA PRO A 108 -5.03 -5.27 8.86
C PRO A 108 -5.11 -5.13 10.39
N ALA A 109 -6.32 -5.03 10.98
CA ALA A 109 -6.46 -4.51 12.33
C ALA A 109 -5.69 -3.17 12.51
N SER A 110 -5.26 -2.85 13.72
CA SER A 110 -4.60 -1.57 14.02
C SER A 110 -3.24 -1.32 13.35
N VAL A 111 -2.65 -2.27 12.61
CA VAL A 111 -1.47 -1.95 11.80
C VAL A 111 -1.82 -1.02 10.63
N GLN A 112 -3.11 -0.88 10.27
CA GLN A 112 -3.60 0.13 9.34
C GLN A 112 -3.33 1.56 9.78
N LYS A 113 -3.20 1.81 11.08
CA LYS A 113 -2.80 3.12 11.61
C LYS A 113 -1.44 3.61 11.10
N LEU A 114 -0.62 2.69 10.55
CA LEU A 114 0.60 3.08 9.82
C LEU A 114 0.26 3.80 8.51
N LEU A 115 -0.77 3.36 7.78
CA LEU A 115 -1.21 4.08 6.59
C LEU A 115 -1.76 5.47 6.95
N LEU A 116 -2.52 5.58 8.04
CA LEU A 116 -2.93 6.87 8.57
C LEU A 116 -1.71 7.75 8.90
N ALA A 117 -0.70 7.19 9.57
CA ALA A 117 0.52 7.91 9.92
C ALA A 117 1.30 8.36 8.67
N ALA A 118 1.54 7.47 7.72
CA ALA A 118 2.22 7.81 6.47
C ALA A 118 1.50 8.93 5.69
N THR A 119 0.17 8.97 5.78
CA THR A 119 -0.66 9.94 5.06
C THR A 119 -0.74 11.27 5.77
N MET A 120 -0.91 11.29 7.09
CA MET A 120 -1.32 12.48 7.83
C MET A 120 -0.18 13.17 8.60
N LEU A 121 0.89 12.47 8.98
CA LEU A 121 2.02 13.11 9.68
C LEU A 121 2.62 14.29 8.89
N PRO A 122 2.80 14.21 7.56
CA PRO A 122 3.34 15.34 6.81
C PRO A 122 2.37 16.52 6.64
N ARG A 123 1.09 16.33 6.99
CA ARG A 123 0.01 17.33 6.77
C ARG A 123 -0.35 18.12 8.02
N LEU A 124 0.00 17.62 9.20
CA LEU A 124 -0.49 18.12 10.48
C LEU A 124 0.67 18.69 11.32
N ASP A 125 0.53 19.94 11.79
CA ASP A 125 1.51 20.52 12.72
C ASP A 125 1.36 19.88 14.11
N PRO A 126 2.36 19.17 14.63
CA PRO A 126 2.31 18.51 15.92
C PRO A 126 2.07 19.48 17.10
N LYS A 127 2.40 20.76 16.95
CA LYS A 127 2.24 21.78 17.99
C LYS A 127 0.84 22.41 18.02
N GLU A 128 0.07 22.24 16.96
CA GLU A 128 -1.29 22.75 16.91
C GLU A 128 -2.14 22.12 18.00
N THR A 129 -2.95 22.95 18.69
CA THR A 129 -3.94 22.48 19.68
C THR A 129 -5.31 22.43 19.04
N VAL A 130 -5.89 21.25 19.03
CA VAL A 130 -7.18 20.95 18.40
C VAL A 130 -8.21 20.51 19.44
N THR A 131 -9.48 20.61 19.10
CA THR A 131 -10.58 20.09 19.91
C THR A 131 -11.03 18.75 19.37
N VAL A 132 -11.13 17.75 20.24
CA VAL A 132 -11.76 16.46 19.94
C VAL A 132 -13.26 16.65 19.87
N THR A 133 -13.90 16.11 18.84
CA THR A 133 -15.34 16.24 18.59
C THR A 133 -16.10 15.00 19.02
N ASP A 134 -17.44 15.06 19.08
CA ASP A 134 -18.28 13.89 19.32
C ASP A 134 -18.12 12.84 18.23
N GLU A 135 -17.91 13.25 16.96
CA GLU A 135 -17.63 12.35 15.84
C GLU A 135 -16.33 11.56 16.04
N ASP A 136 -15.29 12.19 16.59
CA ASP A 136 -14.02 11.50 16.87
C ASP A 136 -14.22 10.36 17.89
N MET A 137 -15.21 10.50 18.79
CA MET A 137 -15.55 9.53 19.83
C MET A 137 -16.47 8.40 19.34
N ASP A 138 -16.90 8.44 18.07
CA ASP A 138 -17.70 7.35 17.48
C ASP A 138 -16.80 6.13 17.18
N ILE A 139 -16.54 5.37 18.22
CA ILE A 139 -15.73 4.15 18.18
C ILE A 139 -16.55 2.97 18.73
N GLU A 140 -16.24 1.77 18.24
CA GLU A 140 -16.91 0.56 18.72
C GLU A 140 -16.64 0.33 20.21
N PRO A 141 -17.68 0.09 21.03
CA PRO A 141 -17.53 -0.17 22.45
C PRO A 141 -16.59 -1.35 22.73
N GLY A 142 -15.64 -1.17 23.65
CA GLY A 142 -14.63 -2.17 23.99
C GLY A 142 -13.45 -2.25 23.04
N SER A 143 -13.44 -1.44 21.96
CA SER A 143 -12.26 -1.30 21.11
C SER A 143 -11.18 -0.42 21.77
N SER A 144 -9.94 -0.44 21.22
CA SER A 144 -8.83 0.32 21.78
C SER A 144 -9.11 1.82 21.82
N ALA A 145 -8.97 2.43 22.99
CA ALA A 145 -9.10 3.86 23.21
C ALA A 145 -7.95 4.38 24.07
N VAL A 146 -7.54 5.62 23.86
CA VAL A 146 -6.57 6.32 24.72
C VAL A 146 -7.27 6.90 25.94
N GLY A 147 -8.52 7.35 25.76
CA GLY A 147 -9.28 8.08 26.77
C GLY A 147 -9.30 9.59 26.50
N LEU A 148 -9.21 9.99 25.24
CA LEU A 148 -9.56 11.35 24.83
C LEU A 148 -11.03 11.59 25.11
N VAL A 149 -11.42 12.85 25.28
CA VAL A 149 -12.82 13.22 25.59
C VAL A 149 -13.34 14.27 24.63
N ALA A 150 -14.60 14.17 24.26
CA ALA A 150 -15.26 15.19 23.43
C ALA A 150 -15.21 16.57 24.10
N GLY A 151 -14.93 17.61 23.32
CA GLY A 151 -14.67 18.96 23.79
C GLY A 151 -13.30 19.16 24.45
N GLY A 152 -12.52 18.09 24.64
CA GLY A 152 -11.15 18.16 25.17
C GLY A 152 -10.19 18.77 24.14
N ARG A 153 -9.18 19.48 24.65
CA ARG A 153 -8.17 20.16 23.82
C ARG A 153 -6.81 19.50 24.00
N TYR A 154 -6.25 19.04 22.90
CA TYR A 154 -4.98 18.32 22.87
C TYR A 154 -4.09 18.86 21.76
N THR A 155 -2.77 18.79 21.93
CA THR A 155 -1.87 18.99 20.80
C THR A 155 -1.99 17.79 19.84
N ILE A 156 -1.77 18.03 18.56
CA ILE A 156 -1.73 16.97 17.56
C ILE A 156 -0.67 15.92 17.92
N GLU A 157 0.47 16.33 18.51
CA GLU A 157 1.47 15.39 19.03
C GLU A 157 0.90 14.45 20.11
N THR A 158 0.11 14.99 21.06
CA THR A 158 -0.55 14.16 22.09
C THR A 158 -1.46 13.12 21.46
N ILE A 159 -2.23 13.50 20.44
CA ILE A 159 -3.12 12.58 19.73
C ILE A 159 -2.33 11.51 18.98
N TRP A 160 -1.21 11.87 18.31
CA TRP A 160 -0.30 10.91 17.66
C TRP A 160 0.31 9.92 18.65
N LEU A 161 0.76 10.37 19.80
CA LEU A 161 1.30 9.50 20.84
C LEU A 161 0.21 8.56 21.36
N GLY A 162 -1.00 9.05 21.58
CA GLY A 162 -2.15 8.20 21.91
C GLY A 162 -2.42 7.12 20.86
N LEU A 163 -2.36 7.48 19.57
CA LEU A 163 -2.53 6.54 18.47
C LEU A 163 -1.44 5.46 18.44
N LEU A 164 -0.17 5.86 18.58
CA LEU A 164 0.95 4.94 18.36
C LEU A 164 1.27 4.10 19.60
N LEU A 165 1.14 4.65 20.81
CA LEU A 165 1.45 3.95 22.06
C LEU A 165 0.32 3.00 22.47
N ASN A 166 -0.94 3.50 22.51
CA ASN A 166 -2.11 2.74 22.98
C ASN A 166 -3.13 2.39 21.89
N SER A 167 -2.80 2.66 20.64
CA SER A 167 -3.69 2.26 19.53
C SER A 167 -5.07 2.92 19.54
N GLY A 168 -5.23 4.14 20.10
CA GLY A 168 -6.53 4.82 20.26
C GLY A 168 -7.29 4.96 18.93
N ASN A 169 -8.55 4.50 18.91
CA ASN A 169 -9.40 4.58 17.71
C ASN A 169 -10.00 5.99 17.57
N GLU A 170 -10.36 6.64 18.68
CA GLU A 170 -10.77 8.04 18.70
C GLU A 170 -9.63 8.98 18.24
N ALA A 171 -8.39 8.64 18.58
CA ALA A 171 -7.24 9.36 18.08
C ALA A 171 -7.08 9.17 16.56
N ALA A 172 -7.38 7.98 16.04
CA ALA A 172 -7.36 7.72 14.59
C ALA A 172 -8.45 8.54 13.87
N ASN A 173 -9.67 8.59 14.41
CA ASN A 173 -10.76 9.38 13.86
C ASN A 173 -10.41 10.86 13.81
N ALA A 174 -9.91 11.42 14.94
CA ALA A 174 -9.49 12.81 15.03
C ALA A 174 -8.40 13.16 14.00
N LEU A 175 -7.36 12.36 13.89
CA LEU A 175 -6.26 12.59 12.93
C LEU A 175 -6.72 12.45 11.48
N ALA A 176 -7.62 11.50 11.18
CA ALA A 176 -8.20 11.36 9.85
C ALA A 176 -9.07 12.56 9.49
N ARG A 177 -9.93 13.04 10.40
CA ARG A 177 -10.73 14.26 10.21
C ARG A 177 -9.87 15.49 9.98
N LEU A 178 -8.89 15.71 10.84
CA LEU A 178 -7.99 16.86 10.77
C LEU A 178 -7.17 16.85 9.46
N GLY A 179 -6.57 15.73 9.10
CA GLY A 179 -5.75 15.60 7.88
C GLY A 179 -6.57 15.49 6.60
N GLY A 180 -7.85 15.07 6.69
CA GLY A 180 -8.81 15.08 5.60
C GLY A 180 -9.42 16.46 5.33
N GLY A 181 -9.38 17.36 6.30
CA GLY A 181 -9.81 18.75 6.22
C GLY A 181 -11.32 18.98 6.42
N THR A 182 -12.15 17.96 6.28
CA THR A 182 -13.62 18.07 6.45
C THR A 182 -14.17 17.07 7.46
N ASP A 183 -13.90 15.80 7.26
CA ASP A 183 -14.42 14.68 8.04
C ASP A 183 -13.45 13.48 8.01
N SER A 184 -13.71 12.49 8.84
CA SER A 184 -12.90 11.29 8.90
C SER A 184 -12.93 10.47 7.58
N ALA A 185 -14.04 10.52 6.84
CA ALA A 185 -14.17 9.83 5.55
C ALA A 185 -13.26 10.46 4.47
N ALA A 186 -13.08 11.80 4.48
CA ALA A 186 -12.10 12.45 3.63
C ALA A 186 -10.66 11.99 3.95
N GLY A 187 -10.37 11.80 5.24
CA GLY A 187 -9.12 11.22 5.68
C GLY A 187 -8.91 9.81 5.14
N VAL A 188 -9.93 8.96 5.21
CA VAL A 188 -9.86 7.58 4.66
C VAL A 188 -9.65 7.59 3.14
N ARG A 189 -10.31 8.49 2.41
CA ARG A 189 -10.04 8.65 0.97
C ARG A 189 -8.58 9.00 0.70
N ALA A 190 -8.04 9.97 1.44
CA ALA A 190 -6.63 10.36 1.32
C ALA A 190 -5.67 9.21 1.68
N MET A 191 -6.03 8.36 2.66
CA MET A 191 -5.27 7.14 2.97
C MET A 191 -5.24 6.17 1.78
N ASN A 192 -6.38 5.92 1.13
CA ASN A 192 -6.45 5.03 -0.04
C ASN A 192 -5.68 5.60 -1.24
N GLU A 193 -5.77 6.89 -1.49
CA GLU A 193 -4.98 7.57 -2.53
C GLU A 193 -3.48 7.44 -2.25
N HIS A 194 -3.09 7.60 -0.99
CA HIS A 194 -1.68 7.48 -0.60
C HIS A 194 -1.19 6.03 -0.69
N ALA A 195 -2.01 5.04 -0.29
CA ALA A 195 -1.69 3.63 -0.47
C ALA A 195 -1.42 3.31 -1.95
N HIS A 196 -2.28 3.79 -2.85
CA HIS A 196 -2.08 3.62 -4.29
C HIS A 196 -0.79 4.30 -4.78
N HIS A 197 -0.49 5.52 -4.31
CA HIS A 197 0.76 6.21 -4.63
C HIS A 197 2.01 5.44 -4.16
N LEU A 198 1.94 4.81 -2.99
CA LEU A 198 3.02 3.96 -2.47
C LEU A 198 3.19 2.65 -3.26
N GLY A 199 2.25 2.30 -4.14
CA GLY A 199 2.22 1.00 -4.83
C GLY A 199 1.60 -0.12 -3.98
N ALA A 200 0.95 0.21 -2.85
CA ALA A 200 0.23 -0.73 -1.99
C ALA A 200 -1.18 -1.03 -2.56
N LEU A 201 -1.20 -1.72 -3.70
CA LEU A 201 -2.39 -1.89 -4.54
C LEU A 201 -3.42 -2.90 -3.99
N GLN A 202 -3.04 -3.69 -2.99
CA GLN A 202 -3.91 -4.65 -2.30
C GLN A 202 -4.43 -4.09 -0.97
N THR A 203 -4.11 -2.83 -0.67
CA THR A 203 -4.56 -2.13 0.54
C THR A 203 -5.77 -1.28 0.24
N HIS A 204 -6.85 -1.52 1.00
CA HIS A 204 -8.04 -0.68 0.99
C HIS A 204 -8.49 -0.41 2.43
N ALA A 205 -8.48 0.86 2.82
CA ALA A 205 -8.94 1.32 4.11
C ALA A 205 -10.44 1.66 4.05
N VAL A 206 -11.20 1.19 5.02
CA VAL A 206 -12.62 1.55 5.23
C VAL A 206 -12.75 2.42 6.48
N THR A 207 -11.89 2.16 7.47
CA THR A 207 -11.81 2.96 8.69
C THR A 207 -10.38 3.50 8.86
N PRO A 208 -10.17 4.62 9.55
CA PRO A 208 -8.82 5.12 9.82
C PRO A 208 -8.07 4.25 10.84
N SER A 209 -8.80 3.53 11.69
CA SER A 209 -8.28 2.77 12.82
C SER A 209 -7.86 1.35 12.47
N GLY A 210 -8.45 0.75 11.43
CA GLY A 210 -8.26 -0.65 11.07
C GLY A 210 -9.23 -1.61 11.78
N LEU A 211 -10.28 -1.11 12.43
CA LEU A 211 -11.40 -1.94 12.88
C LEU A 211 -12.02 -2.69 11.70
N ASP A 212 -12.54 -3.87 11.97
CA ASP A 212 -13.09 -4.74 10.93
C ASP A 212 -14.21 -4.04 10.14
N GLY A 213 -14.10 -4.07 8.83
CA GLY A 213 -15.06 -3.47 7.91
C GLY A 213 -15.10 -4.23 6.59
N ALA A 214 -16.28 -4.29 5.98
CA ALA A 214 -16.44 -4.95 4.68
C ALA A 214 -15.56 -4.27 3.62
N GLY A 215 -14.71 -5.05 2.96
CA GLY A 215 -13.78 -4.55 1.95
C GLY A 215 -12.46 -4.01 2.49
N GLN A 216 -12.19 -4.07 3.80
CA GLN A 216 -10.93 -3.62 4.39
C GLN A 216 -9.89 -4.74 4.36
N PHE A 217 -8.89 -4.58 3.52
CA PHE A 217 -7.82 -5.55 3.31
C PHE A 217 -6.46 -4.88 3.14
N THR A 218 -5.42 -5.68 3.30
CA THR A 218 -4.02 -5.36 3.00
C THR A 218 -3.26 -6.65 2.65
N SER A 219 -1.97 -6.53 2.33
CA SER A 219 -1.05 -7.66 2.20
C SER A 219 0.22 -7.42 3.03
N ALA A 220 1.00 -8.47 3.27
CA ALA A 220 2.27 -8.32 3.98
C ALA A 220 3.26 -7.45 3.19
N TYR A 221 3.22 -7.50 1.86
CA TYR A 221 4.01 -6.66 0.97
C TYR A 221 3.59 -5.18 1.08
N ASP A 222 2.29 -4.91 0.99
CA ASP A 222 1.76 -3.54 1.08
C ASP A 222 2.07 -2.90 2.44
N LEU A 223 1.95 -3.67 3.52
CA LEU A 223 2.34 -3.19 4.85
C LEU A 223 3.83 -2.84 4.94
N ALA A 224 4.71 -3.53 4.19
CA ALA A 224 6.13 -3.20 4.15
C ALA A 224 6.39 -1.88 3.38
N LEU A 225 5.64 -1.61 2.30
CA LEU A 225 5.68 -0.31 1.60
C LEU A 225 5.24 0.83 2.52
N ILE A 226 4.11 0.66 3.19
CA ILE A 226 3.54 1.63 4.13
C ILE A 226 4.52 1.86 5.30
N ALA A 227 5.09 0.80 5.86
CA ALA A 227 6.07 0.89 6.93
C ALA A 227 7.34 1.63 6.46
N ARG A 228 7.85 1.34 5.26
CA ARG A 228 9.00 2.05 4.69
C ARG A 228 8.75 3.56 4.63
N ALA A 229 7.57 3.98 4.19
CA ALA A 229 7.17 5.39 4.19
C ALA A 229 7.12 5.97 5.62
N CYS A 230 6.54 5.26 6.58
CA CYS A 230 6.54 5.69 7.99
C CYS A 230 7.96 5.83 8.55
N PHE A 231 8.83 4.85 8.34
CA PHE A 231 10.20 4.89 8.87
C PHE A 231 11.13 5.87 8.13
N ALA A 232 10.75 6.35 6.95
CA ALA A 232 11.41 7.49 6.31
C ALA A 232 11.13 8.81 7.06
N GLU A 233 9.97 8.93 7.71
CA GLU A 233 9.54 10.15 8.41
C GLU A 233 10.19 10.27 9.80
N PRO A 234 10.99 11.33 10.08
CA PRO A 234 11.69 11.47 11.37
C PRO A 234 10.74 11.55 12.57
N THR A 235 9.59 12.21 12.41
CA THR A 235 8.59 12.36 13.46
C THR A 235 7.99 11.01 13.84
N PHE A 236 7.70 10.17 12.85
CA PHE A 236 7.23 8.81 13.11
C PHE A 236 8.24 8.00 13.92
N ARG A 237 9.54 8.03 13.54
CA ARG A 237 10.58 7.28 14.27
C ARG A 237 10.68 7.70 15.73
N ARG A 238 10.55 9.01 16.01
CA ARG A 238 10.55 9.53 17.39
C ARG A 238 9.35 8.98 18.17
N TYR A 239 8.15 9.07 17.61
CA TYR A 239 6.92 8.63 18.29
C TYR A 239 6.87 7.11 18.47
N ALA A 240 7.32 6.34 17.49
CA ALA A 240 7.33 4.89 17.56
C ALA A 240 8.27 4.33 18.65
N LEU A 241 9.28 5.11 19.06
CA LEU A 241 10.22 4.78 20.14
C LEU A 241 9.87 5.43 21.48
N THR A 242 8.82 6.28 21.53
CA THR A 242 8.40 6.88 22.80
C THR A 242 7.87 5.79 23.73
N GLU A 243 8.47 5.63 24.89
CA GLU A 243 8.13 4.59 25.87
C GLU A 243 6.84 4.94 26.63
N GLN A 244 6.70 6.20 27.03
CA GLN A 244 5.54 6.69 27.78
C GLN A 244 5.29 8.16 27.52
N THR A 245 4.07 8.61 27.72
CA THR A 245 3.67 10.01 27.68
C THR A 245 2.48 10.25 28.58
N SER A 246 2.22 11.53 28.89
CA SER A 246 1.05 11.93 29.70
C SER A 246 -0.05 12.49 28.81
N ILE A 247 -1.27 12.04 29.02
CA ILE A 247 -2.48 12.64 28.46
C ILE A 247 -2.92 13.75 29.44
N PRO A 248 -2.99 15.02 28.99
CA PRO A 248 -3.26 16.14 29.87
C PRO A 248 -4.68 16.14 30.43
N ALA A 249 -4.84 16.65 31.63
CA ALA A 249 -6.17 16.86 32.24
C ALA A 249 -7.02 17.77 31.37
N GLN A 250 -8.34 17.52 31.37
CA GLN A 250 -9.33 18.33 30.71
C GLN A 250 -10.32 18.86 31.78
N PRO A 251 -10.02 19.98 32.50
CA PRO A 251 -10.82 20.44 33.63
C PRO A 251 -12.27 20.80 33.23
N ALA A 252 -12.48 21.35 32.03
CA ALA A 252 -13.81 21.64 31.51
C ALA A 252 -14.69 20.39 31.34
N GLN A 253 -14.09 19.24 31.04
CA GLN A 253 -14.73 17.92 30.92
C GLN A 253 -14.62 17.13 32.24
N ARG A 254 -14.08 17.73 33.32
CA ARG A 254 -13.85 17.08 34.62
C ARG A 254 -12.97 15.83 34.55
N THR A 255 -12.05 15.75 33.55
CA THR A 255 -11.18 14.61 33.37
C THR A 255 -9.78 14.91 33.90
N LYS A 256 -9.23 14.01 34.70
CA LYS A 256 -7.84 14.07 35.20
C LYS A 256 -6.88 13.64 34.11
N GLY A 257 -5.66 14.17 34.14
CA GLY A 257 -4.54 13.64 33.33
C GLY A 257 -4.10 12.26 33.81
N PHE A 258 -3.49 11.51 32.92
CA PHE A 258 -2.96 10.16 33.20
C PHE A 258 -1.82 9.84 32.24
N ASP A 259 -1.01 8.86 32.64
CA ASP A 259 0.11 8.39 31.82
C ASP A 259 -0.29 7.17 31.00
N ILE A 260 0.27 7.06 29.79
CA ILE A 260 0.17 5.94 28.88
C ILE A 260 1.55 5.39 28.54
N GLN A 261 1.64 4.09 28.30
CA GLN A 261 2.88 3.40 27.92
C GLN A 261 2.73 2.75 26.55
N ASN A 262 3.83 2.62 25.85
CA ASN A 262 3.86 1.95 24.55
C ASN A 262 3.62 0.45 24.70
N GLU A 263 2.60 -0.07 24.05
CA GLU A 263 2.26 -1.50 24.09
C GLU A 263 3.18 -2.36 23.23
N ASN A 264 4.00 -1.77 22.36
CA ASN A 264 4.94 -2.49 21.50
C ASN A 264 6.17 -2.96 22.29
N GLN A 265 6.13 -4.17 22.79
CA GLN A 265 7.21 -4.75 23.61
C GLN A 265 8.55 -4.88 22.90
N LEU A 266 8.61 -4.74 21.57
CA LEU A 266 9.86 -4.78 20.82
C LEU A 266 10.84 -3.69 21.29
N ILE A 267 10.33 -2.47 21.57
CA ILE A 267 11.18 -1.32 21.94
C ILE A 267 11.91 -1.52 23.27
N TYR A 268 11.34 -2.34 24.18
CA TYR A 268 11.91 -2.61 25.48
C TYR A 268 12.82 -3.85 25.52
N ARG A 269 12.63 -4.79 24.58
CA ARG A 269 13.16 -6.15 24.71
C ARG A 269 14.05 -6.58 23.54
N TYR A 270 14.10 -5.79 22.46
CA TYR A 270 14.87 -6.17 21.29
C TYR A 270 15.95 -5.12 20.99
N PRO A 271 17.24 -5.50 21.07
CA PRO A 271 18.35 -4.56 20.81
C PRO A 271 18.28 -4.00 19.39
N GLY A 272 18.35 -2.67 19.28
CA GLY A 272 18.27 -1.97 18.00
C GLY A 272 16.85 -1.79 17.49
N ALA A 273 15.80 -2.02 18.31
CA ALA A 273 14.42 -1.77 17.92
C ALA A 273 14.22 -0.32 17.43
N LEU A 274 13.47 -0.15 16.34
CA LEU A 274 13.05 1.13 15.79
C LEU A 274 11.56 1.40 16.03
N GLY A 275 10.85 0.46 16.66
CA GLY A 275 9.43 0.56 16.94
C GLY A 275 8.56 -0.16 15.90
N GLY A 276 7.34 0.29 15.75
CA GLY A 276 6.34 -0.32 14.85
C GLY A 276 4.92 -0.20 15.38
N LYS A 277 4.05 -1.15 15.00
CA LYS A 277 2.65 -1.17 15.41
C LYS A 277 2.14 -2.59 15.64
N THR A 278 1.38 -2.77 16.70
CA THR A 278 0.60 -3.98 17.00
C THR A 278 -0.83 -3.83 16.51
N GLY A 279 -1.51 -4.93 16.23
CA GLY A 279 -2.94 -4.93 15.93
C GLY A 279 -3.60 -6.24 16.32
N PHE A 280 -4.88 -6.17 16.66
CA PHE A 280 -5.73 -7.31 16.92
C PHE A 280 -7.20 -6.95 16.67
N THR A 281 -7.88 -7.82 15.96
CA THR A 281 -9.35 -7.97 15.96
C THR A 281 -9.67 -9.46 15.88
N ASP A 282 -10.91 -9.82 16.14
CA ASP A 282 -11.29 -11.24 16.06
C ASP A 282 -11.16 -11.79 14.64
N LEU A 283 -11.42 -11.00 13.60
CA LEU A 283 -11.28 -11.40 12.20
C LEU A 283 -9.82 -11.40 11.73
N ALA A 284 -9.05 -10.36 12.07
CA ALA A 284 -7.66 -10.23 11.68
C ALA A 284 -6.72 -11.17 12.43
N ARG A 285 -7.09 -11.56 13.65
CA ARG A 285 -6.19 -12.10 14.66
C ARG A 285 -5.07 -11.10 14.97
N HIS A 286 -3.92 -11.53 15.46
CA HIS A 286 -2.82 -10.63 15.69
C HIS A 286 -2.14 -10.23 14.37
N THR A 287 -1.93 -8.94 14.20
CA THR A 287 -1.12 -8.35 13.14
C THR A 287 0.03 -7.57 13.74
N TYR A 288 1.13 -7.48 13.03
CA TYR A 288 2.32 -6.84 13.57
C TYR A 288 3.17 -6.22 12.46
N VAL A 289 3.68 -5.03 12.71
CA VAL A 289 4.77 -4.42 11.97
C VAL A 289 5.82 -3.99 12.98
N GLY A 290 7.06 -4.41 12.77
CA GLY A 290 8.18 -4.03 13.61
C GLY A 290 9.43 -3.80 12.80
N ALA A 291 10.28 -2.89 13.27
CA ALA A 291 11.56 -2.62 12.62
C ALA A 291 12.70 -2.57 13.63
N ALA A 292 13.89 -2.89 13.15
CA ALA A 292 15.11 -2.81 13.94
C ALA A 292 16.31 -2.50 13.07
N GLU A 293 17.37 -1.98 13.71
CA GLU A 293 18.66 -1.69 13.10
C GLU A 293 19.75 -2.54 13.75
N ARG A 294 20.62 -3.12 12.92
CA ARG A 294 21.81 -3.84 13.37
C ARG A 294 22.94 -3.68 12.36
N GLY A 295 24.08 -3.19 12.82
CA GLY A 295 25.25 -2.99 11.95
C GLY A 295 24.97 -2.06 10.76
N GLY A 296 24.22 -0.98 10.97
CA GLY A 296 23.85 -0.02 9.93
C GLY A 296 22.89 -0.58 8.85
N ARG A 297 22.17 -1.65 9.14
CA ARG A 297 21.12 -2.22 8.31
C ARG A 297 19.78 -2.12 9.03
N ARG A 298 18.78 -1.50 8.41
CA ARG A 298 17.44 -1.32 8.98
C ARG A 298 16.48 -2.28 8.31
N LEU A 299 15.93 -3.21 9.07
CA LEU A 299 14.97 -4.18 8.57
C LEU A 299 13.57 -3.91 9.11
N VAL A 300 12.56 -4.22 8.33
CA VAL A 300 11.15 -4.25 8.71
C VAL A 300 10.61 -5.66 8.55
N VAL A 301 9.74 -6.05 9.47
CA VAL A 301 8.93 -7.27 9.40
C VAL A 301 7.46 -6.93 9.46
N THR A 302 6.66 -7.61 8.65
CA THR A 302 5.19 -7.51 8.63
C THR A 302 4.58 -8.89 8.84
N LEU A 303 3.54 -9.00 9.68
CA LEU A 303 2.81 -10.23 9.94
C LEU A 303 1.31 -9.99 9.92
N LEU A 304 0.58 -10.89 9.28
CA LEU A 304 -0.88 -10.92 9.26
C LEU A 304 -1.39 -12.28 9.75
N GLY A 305 -2.49 -12.28 10.51
CA GLY A 305 -3.17 -13.48 10.96
C GLY A 305 -2.35 -14.35 11.91
N ALA A 306 -1.55 -13.75 12.78
CA ALA A 306 -0.77 -14.46 13.79
C ALA A 306 -1.62 -14.80 15.02
N GLU A 307 -1.17 -15.78 15.79
CA GLU A 307 -1.71 -16.11 17.12
C GLU A 307 -0.73 -15.66 18.20
N SER A 308 -1.26 -15.38 19.40
CA SER A 308 -0.44 -14.96 20.55
C SER A 308 0.29 -16.09 21.26
N ALA A 309 -0.05 -17.33 20.96
CA ALA A 309 0.60 -18.53 21.49
C ALA A 309 1.17 -19.38 20.34
N PRO A 310 2.34 -20.00 20.52
CA PRO A 310 3.22 -19.97 21.70
C PRO A 310 4.04 -18.68 21.84
N LYS A 311 4.05 -17.80 20.81
CA LYS A 311 4.78 -16.53 20.78
C LYS A 311 3.85 -15.39 20.40
N ARG A 312 3.96 -14.27 21.12
CA ARG A 312 3.24 -13.03 20.78
C ARG A 312 3.70 -12.47 19.43
N GLY A 313 2.92 -11.61 18.82
CA GLY A 313 3.24 -11.01 17.51
C GLY A 313 4.62 -10.35 17.43
N TRP A 314 5.02 -9.58 18.47
CA TRP A 314 6.33 -8.96 18.54
C TRP A 314 7.48 -9.98 18.64
N GLU A 315 7.28 -11.12 19.34
CA GLU A 315 8.30 -12.19 19.47
C GLU A 315 8.48 -12.93 18.15
N GLN A 316 7.39 -13.13 17.41
CA GLN A 316 7.45 -13.68 16.05
C GLN A 316 8.15 -12.71 15.09
N GLY A 317 7.84 -11.42 15.22
CA GLY A 317 8.52 -10.35 14.47
C GLY A 317 10.02 -10.30 14.77
N ALA A 318 10.40 -10.36 16.06
CA ALA A 318 11.80 -10.40 16.50
C ALA A 318 12.56 -11.60 15.90
N ALA A 319 11.95 -12.79 15.92
CA ALA A 319 12.57 -13.99 15.35
C ALA A 319 12.78 -13.88 13.84
N LEU A 320 11.84 -13.28 13.11
CA LEU A 320 11.98 -13.02 11.67
C LEU A 320 13.00 -11.91 11.37
N LEU A 321 13.11 -10.89 12.23
CA LEU A 321 14.16 -9.87 12.12
C LEU A 321 15.54 -10.50 12.35
N ASP A 322 15.70 -11.35 13.38
CA ASP A 322 16.94 -12.09 13.61
C ASP A 322 17.34 -12.90 12.38
N TRP A 323 16.39 -13.66 11.80
CA TRP A 323 16.62 -14.37 10.56
C TRP A 323 17.02 -13.40 9.42
N GLY A 324 16.28 -12.31 9.23
CA GLY A 324 16.56 -11.32 8.19
C GLY A 324 17.98 -10.75 8.26
N PHE A 325 18.50 -10.53 9.48
CA PHE A 325 19.87 -10.08 9.68
C PHE A 325 20.94 -11.14 9.32
N THR A 326 20.55 -12.43 9.21
CA THR A 326 21.47 -13.48 8.73
C THR A 326 21.47 -13.62 7.21
N VAL A 327 20.49 -13.06 6.50
CA VAL A 327 20.42 -13.08 5.03
C VAL A 327 21.50 -12.13 4.47
N PRO A 328 22.32 -12.57 3.51
CA PRO A 328 23.32 -11.71 2.88
C PRO A 328 22.73 -10.40 2.34
N ARG A 329 23.50 -9.30 2.40
CA ARG A 329 23.00 -7.97 2.00
C ARG A 329 22.66 -7.84 0.51
N ASP A 330 23.26 -8.66 -0.33
CA ASP A 330 23.06 -8.73 -1.78
C ASP A 330 22.00 -9.75 -2.20
N ALA A 331 21.46 -10.52 -1.25
CA ALA A 331 20.46 -11.54 -1.53
C ALA A 331 19.03 -10.97 -1.35
N SER A 332 18.20 -11.16 -2.38
CA SER A 332 16.80 -10.76 -2.34
C SER A 332 15.92 -11.66 -3.20
N VAL A 333 14.62 -11.66 -2.95
CA VAL A 333 13.59 -12.33 -3.75
C VAL A 333 12.72 -11.37 -4.54
N GLY A 334 12.92 -10.07 -4.33
CA GLY A 334 12.20 -8.97 -4.94
C GLY A 334 12.56 -7.65 -4.27
N ARG A 335 11.78 -6.63 -4.52
CA ARG A 335 11.99 -5.31 -3.92
C ARG A 335 10.67 -4.64 -3.56
N LEU A 336 10.72 -3.70 -2.65
CA LEU A 336 9.67 -2.72 -2.46
C LEU A 336 9.75 -1.69 -3.59
N VAL A 337 8.64 -1.43 -4.28
CA VAL A 337 8.60 -0.40 -5.33
C VAL A 337 8.72 0.99 -4.71
N GLU A 338 9.16 1.96 -5.52
CA GLU A 338 9.26 3.35 -5.06
C GLU A 338 7.89 4.05 -5.15
N PRO A 339 7.62 5.04 -4.28
CA PRO A 339 6.40 5.83 -4.37
C PRO A 339 6.23 6.46 -5.76
N GLY A 340 5.05 6.32 -6.35
CA GLY A 340 4.73 6.84 -7.68
C GLY A 340 5.23 5.97 -8.85
N GLU A 341 6.05 4.96 -8.62
CA GLU A 341 6.62 4.13 -9.69
C GLU A 341 5.54 3.48 -10.58
N LEU A 342 4.47 2.98 -9.97
CA LEU A 342 3.40 2.29 -10.69
C LEU A 342 2.38 3.24 -11.33
N THR A 343 2.41 4.53 -10.97
CA THR A 343 1.52 5.56 -11.51
C THR A 343 2.23 6.48 -12.50
N ALA A 344 3.55 6.42 -12.60
CA ALA A 344 4.33 7.19 -13.56
C ALA A 344 3.97 6.75 -14.99
N THR A 345 3.48 7.66 -15.80
CA THR A 345 3.40 7.44 -17.25
C THR A 345 4.81 7.15 -17.75
N PRO A 346 5.03 6.09 -18.57
CA PRO A 346 6.35 5.82 -19.10
C PRO A 346 6.89 7.09 -19.78
N SER A 347 7.89 7.71 -19.18
CA SER A 347 8.63 8.79 -19.85
C SER A 347 9.21 8.16 -21.11
N ALA A 348 8.85 8.73 -22.27
CA ALA A 348 9.42 8.29 -23.53
C ALA A 348 10.94 8.23 -23.36
N ALA A 349 11.52 7.04 -23.55
CA ALA A 349 12.95 6.86 -23.50
C ALA A 349 13.59 7.92 -24.40
N PRO A 350 14.66 8.61 -23.97
CA PRO A 350 15.33 9.57 -24.84
C PRO A 350 15.70 8.82 -26.11
N SER A 351 15.14 9.26 -27.24
CA SER A 351 15.50 8.76 -28.55
C SER A 351 17.02 8.76 -28.63
N ALA A 352 17.61 7.56 -28.80
CA ALA A 352 19.05 7.42 -28.99
C ALA A 352 19.45 8.42 -30.08
N LEU A 353 20.28 9.38 -29.71
CA LEU A 353 20.90 10.31 -30.65
C LEU A 353 21.48 9.47 -31.78
N ALA A 354 20.90 9.66 -32.97
CA ALA A 354 21.42 9.08 -34.20
C ALA A 354 22.90 9.39 -34.31
N ALA A 355 23.73 8.36 -34.43
CA ALA A 355 25.16 8.49 -34.68
C ALA A 355 25.38 9.35 -35.93
N PRO A 356 26.42 10.21 -35.98
CA PRO A 356 26.69 11.02 -37.19
C PRO A 356 26.95 10.10 -38.38
N GLY A 357 26.17 10.33 -39.44
CA GLY A 357 26.13 9.48 -40.60
C GLY A 357 27.46 9.39 -41.37
N ALA A 358 27.70 8.22 -41.93
CA ALA A 358 28.69 7.98 -42.97
C ALA A 358 28.42 8.83 -44.22
N PRO A 359 29.44 9.22 -45.00
CA PRO A 359 29.30 10.14 -46.14
C PRO A 359 28.53 9.48 -47.30
N ARG A 360 27.53 10.19 -47.77
CA ARG A 360 26.80 9.86 -49.00
C ARG A 360 27.66 10.16 -50.25
N PRO A 361 27.63 9.35 -51.31
CA PRO A 361 28.24 9.71 -52.58
C PRO A 361 27.44 10.78 -53.27
N ALA A 362 28.16 11.71 -53.91
CA ALA A 362 27.66 12.83 -54.69
C ALA A 362 26.90 12.35 -55.94
N ALA A 363 25.70 12.88 -56.17
CA ALA A 363 24.97 12.74 -57.40
C ALA A 363 24.86 14.12 -58.06
N ALA A 364 25.09 14.10 -59.36
CA ALA A 364 25.29 15.22 -60.26
C ALA A 364 24.08 16.16 -60.38
N SER A 365 24.41 17.41 -60.61
CA SER A 365 23.56 18.56 -60.94
C SER A 365 22.92 18.45 -62.31
N GLY A 366 21.61 18.76 -62.43
CA GLY A 366 20.91 19.11 -63.66
C GLY A 366 19.92 20.26 -63.37
N PRO A 367 19.69 21.18 -64.30
CA PRO A 367 19.24 22.55 -64.00
C PRO A 367 17.74 22.79 -64.05
N GLY A 368 17.32 23.65 -63.17
CA GLY A 368 16.27 24.64 -63.15
C GLY A 368 14.91 24.41 -63.81
N HIS A 369 13.86 24.77 -63.01
CA HIS A 369 12.78 25.64 -63.54
C HIS A 369 12.07 26.30 -62.33
N SER A 370 11.88 27.60 -62.50
CA SER A 370 11.14 28.56 -61.69
C SER A 370 9.62 28.32 -61.76
N GLY A 371 8.91 28.52 -60.64
CA GLY A 371 7.46 28.55 -60.66
C GLY A 371 6.87 28.98 -59.29
N SER A 372 6.49 30.22 -59.30
CA SER A 372 5.68 31.03 -58.38
C SER A 372 4.73 30.33 -57.39
N GLY A 373 4.72 30.88 -56.22
CA GLY A 373 3.82 31.11 -55.14
C GLY A 373 2.37 30.65 -55.17
N TRP A 374 1.92 30.34 -53.98
CA TRP A 374 0.59 30.75 -53.49
C TRP A 374 0.52 30.59 -51.96
N LEU A 375 0.17 31.70 -51.32
CA LEU A 375 -0.20 31.81 -49.90
C LEU A 375 -1.45 31.00 -49.62
N TRP A 376 -1.48 30.30 -48.50
CA TRP A 376 -2.74 29.92 -47.86
C TRP A 376 -2.84 30.54 -46.47
N VAL A 377 -3.82 31.43 -46.35
CA VAL A 377 -4.31 32.06 -45.13
C VAL A 377 -5.09 31.01 -44.32
N VAL A 378 -4.71 30.79 -43.07
CA VAL A 378 -5.51 30.02 -42.12
C VAL A 378 -6.38 31.00 -41.34
N THR A 379 -7.68 30.92 -41.58
CA THR A 379 -8.71 31.63 -40.80
C THR A 379 -9.04 30.85 -39.54
N ALA A 380 -8.86 31.51 -38.39
CA ALA A 380 -9.40 31.11 -37.13
C ALA A 380 -10.91 31.33 -37.11
N VAL A 381 -11.70 30.32 -36.74
CA VAL A 381 -13.12 30.46 -36.42
C VAL A 381 -13.32 30.13 -34.93
N SER A 382 -13.81 31.15 -34.27
CA SER A 382 -14.07 31.32 -32.88
C SER A 382 -15.14 30.37 -32.32
N GLY A 383 -14.86 29.73 -31.18
CA GLY A 383 -15.84 29.11 -30.34
C GLY A 383 -16.50 30.13 -29.40
N ALA A 384 -17.67 30.61 -29.76
CA ALA A 384 -18.56 31.36 -28.88
C ALA A 384 -19.99 30.78 -29.04
N GLY A 385 -20.31 29.76 -28.21
CA GLY A 385 -21.61 29.11 -28.33
C GLY A 385 -22.06 28.26 -27.14
N VAL A 386 -21.32 28.17 -26.02
CA VAL A 386 -21.68 27.25 -24.90
C VAL A 386 -22.02 27.96 -23.61
N LEU A 387 -21.97 29.26 -23.47
CA LEU A 387 -22.24 29.99 -22.22
C LEU A 387 -23.69 30.50 -22.06
N ALA A 388 -24.61 30.22 -22.97
CA ALA A 388 -26.00 30.73 -22.87
C ALA A 388 -27.05 29.74 -22.33
N LEU A 389 -26.71 28.48 -22.09
CA LEU A 389 -27.68 27.44 -21.62
C LEU A 389 -27.60 27.09 -20.14
N MET A 390 -26.60 27.52 -19.39
CA MET A 390 -26.50 27.28 -17.96
C MET A 390 -27.09 28.36 -17.07
N GLY A 391 -27.41 29.56 -17.59
CA GLY A 391 -28.02 30.65 -16.84
C GLY A 391 -29.54 30.54 -16.61
N GLY A 392 -30.24 29.73 -17.44
CA GLY A 392 -31.70 29.65 -17.41
C GLY A 392 -32.30 28.69 -16.38
N LEU A 393 -31.57 27.73 -15.88
CA LEU A 393 -32.07 26.71 -14.95
C LEU A 393 -31.95 27.07 -13.47
N LEU A 394 -31.10 28.03 -13.12
CA LEU A 394 -30.94 28.49 -11.71
C LEU A 394 -31.95 29.58 -11.31
N TRP A 395 -32.55 30.27 -12.25
CA TRP A 395 -33.57 31.32 -11.94
C TRP A 395 -34.97 30.76 -11.71
N ARG A 396 -35.30 29.56 -12.17
CA ARG A 396 -36.64 28.93 -11.98
C ARG A 396 -36.79 28.18 -10.63
N ARG A 397 -35.74 27.91 -9.87
CA ARG A 397 -35.83 27.21 -8.56
C ARG A 397 -36.00 28.13 -7.34
N ARG A 398 -35.94 29.45 -7.49
CA ARG A 398 -36.10 30.41 -6.34
C ARG A 398 -37.50 30.98 -6.17
N ARG A 399 -38.53 30.50 -6.87
CA ARG A 399 -39.91 31.02 -6.72
C ARG A 399 -40.95 29.96 -6.37
N ARG A 400 -40.63 28.94 -5.60
CA ARG A 400 -41.66 28.08 -4.98
C ARG A 400 -41.16 27.63 -3.62
N LEU A 401 -41.45 28.41 -2.61
CA LEU A 401 -41.74 27.96 -1.25
C LEU A 401 -42.53 29.11 -0.58
N PRO A 402 -43.68 28.79 0.05
CA PRO A 402 -44.41 29.71 0.87
C PRO A 402 -43.73 29.99 2.19
#